data_b3b30877d9cd92d6a42d44bfa6568fa4
#
_entry.id   b3b30877d9cd92d6a42d44bfa6568fa4
#
_cell.length_a   1.000
_cell.length_b   1.000
_cell.length_c   1.000
_cell.angle_alpha   90.00
_cell.angle_beta   90.00
_cell.angle_gamma   90.00
#
_symmetry.space_group_name_H-M   'P 1'
#
loop_
_entity.id
_entity.type
_entity.pdbx_description
1 polymer ?
#
loop_
_entity_poly.entity_id
_entity_poly.type
_entity_poly.pdbx_seq_one_letter_code
_entity_poly.pdbx_strand_id
1 'polypeptide(L)' 'MLLYKKLQLLDDKTREVMYLRLSGELSFKEIGIILNKTENWARVTFYRGKNKLKEVD' A
#
# COMPACT_ATOMS: atom_id res chain seq x y z
N MET A 1 2.41 12.13 14.00
CA MET A 1 1.94 12.40 12.77
C MET A 1 2.90 12.22 11.63
N LEU A 2 4.10 11.75 11.95
CA LEU A 2 5.08 11.46 10.91
C LEU A 2 4.57 10.41 9.93
N LEU A 3 3.94 9.36 10.47
CA LEU A 3 3.42 8.30 9.61
C LEU A 3 2.35 8.82 8.65
N TYR A 4 1.47 9.66 9.16
CA TYR A 4 0.41 10.21 8.33
C TYR A 4 0.99 11.05 7.19
N LYS A 5 2.00 11.87 7.50
CA LYS A 5 2.63 12.69 6.47
C LYS A 5 3.34 11.83 5.42
N LYS A 6 3.98 10.75 5.86
CA LYS A 6 4.65 9.84 4.95
C LYS A 6 3.67 9.19 4.00
N LEU A 7 2.50 8.80 4.49
CA LEU A 7 1.48 8.19 3.64
C LEU A 7 0.98 9.15 2.58
N GLN A 8 0.98 10.45 2.86
CA GLN A 8 0.54 11.43 1.89
C GLN A 8 1.50 11.60 0.72
N LEU A 9 2.73 11.10 0.86
CA LEU A 9 3.69 11.14 -0.23
C LEU A 9 3.46 10.04 -1.25
N LEU A 10 2.58 9.10 -0.93
CA LEU A 10 2.24 8.00 -1.83
C LEU A 10 1.06 8.40 -2.70
N ASP A 11 0.99 7.82 -3.90
CA ASP A 11 -0.18 8.05 -4.74
C ASP A 11 -1.39 7.35 -4.12
N ASP A 12 -2.57 7.65 -4.64
CA ASP A 12 -3.81 7.15 -4.06
C ASP A 12 -3.88 5.63 -4.01
N LYS A 13 -3.48 4.97 -5.10
CA LYS A 13 -3.58 3.52 -5.17
C LYS A 13 -2.59 2.85 -4.22
N THR A 14 -1.38 3.36 -4.14
CA THR A 14 -0.38 2.80 -3.24
C THR A 14 -0.83 2.97 -1.80
N ARG A 15 -1.35 4.13 -1.46
CA ARG A 15 -1.85 4.40 -0.12
C ARG A 15 -2.99 3.46 0.24
N GLU A 16 -3.89 3.21 -0.72
CA GLU A 16 -5.02 2.31 -0.52
C GLU A 16 -4.54 0.89 -0.23
N VAL A 17 -3.57 0.41 -0.99
CA VAL A 17 -3.01 -0.92 -0.79
C VAL A 17 -2.37 -1.03 0.59
N MET A 18 -1.59 -0.01 0.98
CA MET A 18 -0.95 -0.01 2.29
C MET A 18 -1.99 -0.06 3.41
N TYR A 19 -3.03 0.73 3.28
CA TYR A 19 -4.08 0.77 4.28
C TYR A 19 -4.80 -0.57 4.40
N LEU A 20 -5.18 -1.16 3.28
CA LEU A 20 -5.89 -2.43 3.28
C LEU A 20 -5.03 -3.56 3.85
N ARG A 21 -3.74 -3.53 3.56
CA ARG A 21 -2.83 -4.56 4.06
C ARG A 21 -2.55 -4.40 5.55
N LEU A 22 -2.26 -3.18 5.99
CA LEU A 22 -1.83 -2.94 7.37
C LEU A 22 -3.00 -2.83 8.34
N SER A 23 -4.04 -2.10 7.98
CA SER A 23 -5.20 -1.92 8.85
C SER A 23 -6.23 -3.02 8.65
N GLY A 24 -6.48 -3.40 7.42
CA GLY A 24 -7.47 -4.41 7.10
C GLY A 24 -6.96 -5.83 7.23
N GLU A 25 -5.64 -6.00 7.31
CA GLU A 25 -5.00 -7.32 7.39
C GLU A 25 -5.41 -8.24 6.26
N LEU A 26 -5.66 -7.65 5.08
CA LEU A 26 -6.08 -8.41 3.92
C LEU A 26 -4.89 -9.01 3.19
N SER A 27 -5.13 -10.15 2.53
CA SER A 27 -4.09 -10.74 1.70
C SER A 27 -3.94 -9.94 0.41
N PHE A 28 -2.80 -10.09 -0.26
CA PHE A 28 -2.59 -9.39 -1.54
C PHE A 28 -3.62 -9.84 -2.57
N LYS A 29 -4.04 -11.10 -2.50
CA LYS A 29 -5.08 -11.61 -3.40
C LYS A 29 -6.40 -10.86 -3.17
N GLU A 30 -6.76 -10.68 -1.91
CA GLU A 30 -7.99 -9.96 -1.57
C GLU A 30 -7.92 -8.51 -1.99
N ILE A 31 -6.76 -7.87 -1.77
CA ILE A 31 -6.57 -6.49 -2.16
C ILE A 31 -6.69 -6.34 -3.68
N GLY A 32 -6.10 -7.29 -4.42
CA GLY A 32 -6.22 -7.29 -5.86
C GLY A 32 -7.67 -7.34 -6.31
N ILE A 33 -8.45 -8.21 -5.69
CA ILE A 33 -9.87 -8.33 -6.01
C ILE A 33 -10.61 -7.02 -5.74
N ILE A 34 -10.38 -6.45 -4.57
CA ILE A 34 -11.06 -5.22 -4.16
C ILE A 34 -10.75 -4.07 -5.11
N LEU A 35 -9.49 -3.95 -5.52
CA LEU A 35 -9.07 -2.84 -6.36
C LEU A 35 -9.10 -3.17 -7.86
N ASN A 36 -9.62 -4.34 -8.20
CA ASN A 36 -9.71 -4.80 -9.59
C ASN A 36 -8.32 -4.89 -10.24
N LYS A 37 -7.40 -5.46 -9.50
CA LYS A 37 -6.02 -5.66 -9.94
C LYS A 37 -5.62 -7.10 -9.65
N THR A 38 -4.41 -7.48 -10.05
CA THR A 38 -3.89 -8.80 -9.78
C THR A 38 -3.28 -8.87 -8.40
N GLU A 39 -3.11 -10.10 -7.90
CA GLU A 39 -2.42 -10.33 -6.64
C GLU A 39 -0.99 -9.80 -6.73
N ASN A 40 -0.32 -10.05 -7.84
CA ASN A 40 1.06 -9.60 -8.03
C ASN A 40 1.15 -8.07 -8.03
N TRP A 41 0.18 -7.41 -8.65
CA TRP A 41 0.13 -5.95 -8.64
C TRP A 41 0.06 -5.42 -7.21
N ALA A 42 -0.79 -6.05 -6.39
CA ALA A 42 -0.96 -5.63 -5.00
C ALA A 42 0.33 -5.79 -4.21
N ARG A 43 1.00 -6.93 -4.41
CA ARG A 43 2.26 -7.21 -3.72
C ARG A 43 3.34 -6.20 -4.11
N VAL A 44 3.52 -5.99 -5.40
CA VAL A 44 4.54 -5.06 -5.89
C VAL A 44 4.24 -3.65 -5.41
N THR A 45 2.98 -3.25 -5.48
CA THR A 45 2.58 -1.91 -5.06
C THR A 45 2.83 -1.70 -3.57
N PHE A 46 2.52 -2.71 -2.76
CA PHE A 46 2.74 -2.63 -1.32
C PHE A 46 4.22 -2.43 -0.99
N TYR A 47 5.09 -3.24 -1.60
CA TYR A 47 6.51 -3.16 -1.29
C TYR A 47 7.15 -1.89 -1.84
N ARG A 48 6.64 -1.40 -2.96
CA ARG A 48 7.10 -0.11 -3.49
C ARG A 48 6.74 1.02 -2.52
N GLY A 49 5.54 0.99 -1.98
CA GLY A 49 5.11 1.99 -1.00
C GLY A 49 5.93 1.89 0.27
N LYS A 50 6.19 0.67 0.71
CA LYS A 50 6.98 0.43 1.91
C LYS A 50 8.40 0.99 1.76
N ASN A 51 9.00 0.77 0.60
CA ASN A 51 10.34 1.30 0.33
C ASN A 51 10.35 2.82 0.29
N LYS A 52 9.30 3.40 -0.29
CA LYS A 52 9.20 4.85 -0.35
C LYS A 52 9.11 5.45 1.05
N LEU A 53 8.36 4.82 1.93
CA LEU A 53 8.26 5.29 3.31
C LEU A 53 9.59 5.22 4.03
N LYS A 54 10.40 4.21 3.72
CA LYS A 54 11.73 4.10 4.31
C LYS A 54 12.64 5.22 3.85
N GLU A 55 12.53 5.61 2.59
CA GLU A 55 13.39 6.65 2.02
C GLU A 55 13.15 8.02 2.62
N VAL A 56 11.97 8.23 3.18
CA VAL A 56 11.60 9.53 3.71
C VAL A 56 12.06 9.73 5.15
N ASP A 57 12.57 8.69 5.77
CA ASP A 57 13.13 8.82 7.11
C ASP A 57 14.48 9.58 7.10
#